data_5a174a116aa500bde4434c2914e3aa12
#
_entry.id   5a174a116aa500bde4434c2914e3aa12
#
_cell.length_a   1.000
_cell.length_b   1.000
_cell.length_c   1.000
_cell.angle_alpha   90.00
_cell.angle_beta   90.00
_cell.angle_gamma   90.00
#
_symmetry.space_group_name_H-M   'P 1'
#
loop_
_entity.id
_entity.type
_entity.pdbx_description
1 polymer ?
#
loop_
_entity_poly.entity_id
_entity_poly.type
_entity_poly.pdbx_seq_one_letter_code
_entity_poly.pdbx_strand_id
1 'polypeptide(L)'
;GPGLTRELARWMVHGAADISMREFDPRRFGEYAKPEWQVIKAREDYCLRHEIPFPHFNRLAGRPIKPSPLYERLKAKGAVYEEVYGHERPRWFAREGLEQRDYYSFARPKWFDMVAIETKAVRESAGIMDISAFSKIEVRGPDAYAFLDRLTPNRLPQKPGGICLTHLLNRRGRIEAEVTIVRLSQDQFYLVCAAFFEQRLIDHLTFSTRGEKAEIINRSNEWAALTINGPNSRDILATCTDAALDNASFRWMSAQQITIAGHSMWAFRMSYAGELGWEIHGPREHMLAIYDALWVTGGKLGLKDYGSFTMNALRMEKGFKGAGELTNEVTLPEAGVMRFVKMDKDFFGKGQTQESLEKPLPWVCAY
;
A
#
# COMPACT_ATOMS: atom_id res chain seq x y z
N GLY A 1 -23.75 -14.23 12.36
CA GLY A 1 -24.46 -14.16 13.66
C GLY A 1 -25.19 -12.83 13.87
N PRO A 2 -25.97 -12.68 14.94
CA PRO A 2 -26.88 -11.53 15.12
C PRO A 2 -26.19 -10.17 15.14
N GLY A 3 -24.95 -10.08 15.61
CA GLY A 3 -24.17 -8.83 15.56
C GLY A 3 -23.88 -8.36 14.14
N LEU A 4 -23.40 -9.24 13.28
CA LEU A 4 -23.13 -8.91 11.87
C LEU A 4 -24.42 -8.52 11.12
N THR A 5 -25.53 -9.25 11.38
CA THR A 5 -26.82 -8.96 10.75
C THR A 5 -27.35 -7.59 11.15
N ARG A 6 -27.17 -7.19 12.42
CA ARG A 6 -27.54 -5.85 12.90
C ARG A 6 -26.75 -4.76 12.15
N GLU A 7 -25.45 -4.92 12.02
CA GLU A 7 -24.61 -3.94 11.33
C GLU A 7 -24.90 -3.89 9.82
N LEU A 8 -25.22 -5.04 9.21
CA LEU A 8 -25.68 -5.09 7.83
C LEU A 8 -27.01 -4.34 7.65
N ALA A 9 -27.99 -4.55 8.56
CA ALA A 9 -29.26 -3.83 8.52
C ALA A 9 -29.04 -2.30 8.67
N ARG A 10 -28.17 -1.87 9.57
CA ARG A 10 -27.77 -0.45 9.70
C ARG A 10 -27.14 0.09 8.41
N TRP A 11 -26.25 -0.69 7.82
CA TRP A 11 -25.65 -0.30 6.55
C TRP A 11 -26.69 -0.12 5.44
N MET A 12 -27.64 -1.05 5.33
CA MET A 12 -28.75 -0.97 4.34
C MET A 12 -29.66 0.24 4.59
N VAL A 13 -30.02 0.52 5.83
CA VAL A 13 -30.98 1.59 6.19
C VAL A 13 -30.33 2.97 6.21
N HIS A 14 -29.10 3.07 6.74
CA HIS A 14 -28.44 4.34 7.02
C HIS A 14 -27.24 4.63 6.10
N GLY A 15 -26.92 3.71 5.18
CA GLY A 15 -25.76 3.84 4.25
C GLY A 15 -24.40 3.62 4.92
N ALA A 16 -24.37 3.32 6.24
CA ALA A 16 -23.15 2.99 6.96
C ALA A 16 -23.45 2.17 8.21
N ALA A 17 -22.56 1.26 8.57
CA ALA A 17 -22.57 0.52 9.84
C ALA A 17 -21.87 1.33 10.95
N ASP A 18 -22.01 0.92 12.22
CA ASP A 18 -21.33 1.57 13.35
C ASP A 18 -19.88 1.10 13.49
N ILE A 19 -19.61 -0.13 13.05
CA ILE A 19 -18.27 -0.73 13.00
C ILE A 19 -17.79 -0.88 11.56
N SER A 20 -16.51 -1.14 11.36
CA SER A 20 -15.96 -1.39 10.03
C SER A 20 -16.49 -2.69 9.45
N MET A 21 -17.26 -2.57 8.36
CA MET A 21 -17.79 -3.70 7.60
C MET A 21 -16.93 -3.99 6.35
N ARG A 22 -15.73 -3.41 6.25
CA ARG A 22 -14.86 -3.52 5.05
C ARG A 22 -14.52 -4.96 4.70
N GLU A 23 -14.20 -5.77 5.68
CA GLU A 23 -13.87 -7.19 5.48
C GLU A 23 -15.07 -8.05 5.08
N PHE A 24 -16.29 -7.56 5.30
CA PHE A 24 -17.53 -8.22 4.90
C PHE A 24 -18.11 -7.68 3.60
N ASP A 25 -17.48 -6.67 2.99
CA ASP A 25 -17.90 -6.10 1.71
C ASP A 25 -17.43 -7.00 0.56
N PRO A 26 -18.34 -7.66 -0.20
CA PRO A 26 -17.95 -8.55 -1.29
C PRO A 26 -17.20 -7.83 -2.42
N ARG A 27 -17.38 -6.51 -2.57
CA ARG A 27 -16.67 -5.72 -3.59
C ARG A 27 -15.15 -5.69 -3.39
N ARG A 28 -14.66 -6.03 -2.17
CA ARG A 28 -13.23 -6.13 -1.90
C ARG A 28 -12.49 -7.13 -2.79
N PHE A 29 -13.20 -8.11 -3.34
CA PHE A 29 -12.59 -9.19 -4.11
C PHE A 29 -12.24 -8.79 -5.55
N GLY A 30 -12.93 -7.95 -6.23
CA GLY A 30 -12.67 -7.61 -7.63
C GLY A 30 -12.87 -8.78 -8.60
N GLU A 31 -12.47 -8.59 -9.86
CA GLU A 31 -12.75 -9.53 -10.97
C GLU A 31 -11.98 -10.86 -10.91
N TYR A 32 -10.94 -10.97 -10.11
CA TYR A 32 -10.16 -12.20 -9.98
C TYR A 32 -10.93 -13.30 -9.23
N ALA A 33 -11.89 -12.95 -8.40
CA ALA A 33 -12.67 -13.87 -7.58
C ALA A 33 -13.79 -14.54 -8.40
N LYS A 34 -13.41 -15.28 -9.43
CA LYS A 34 -14.33 -16.04 -10.28
C LYS A 34 -15.00 -17.17 -9.50
N PRO A 35 -16.15 -17.71 -9.99
CA PRO A 35 -16.88 -18.76 -9.30
C PRO A 35 -16.03 -19.97 -8.92
N GLU A 36 -15.14 -20.42 -9.79
CA GLU A 36 -14.27 -21.57 -9.55
C GLU A 36 -13.32 -21.33 -8.38
N TRP A 37 -12.73 -20.14 -8.32
CA TRP A 37 -11.87 -19.73 -7.21
C TRP A 37 -12.65 -19.64 -5.91
N GLN A 38 -13.86 -19.07 -5.94
CA GLN A 38 -14.72 -18.95 -4.76
C GLN A 38 -15.09 -20.34 -4.19
N VAL A 39 -15.38 -21.33 -5.05
CA VAL A 39 -15.67 -22.70 -4.60
C VAL A 39 -14.44 -23.31 -3.91
N ILE A 40 -13.24 -23.13 -4.46
CA ILE A 40 -12.00 -23.65 -3.87
C ILE A 40 -11.75 -23.02 -2.50
N LYS A 41 -11.89 -21.69 -2.37
CA LYS A 41 -11.75 -20.96 -1.10
C LYS A 41 -12.82 -21.36 -0.08
N ALA A 42 -14.06 -21.45 -0.50
CA ALA A 42 -15.18 -21.86 0.38
C ALA A 42 -14.98 -23.29 0.94
N ARG A 43 -14.44 -24.21 0.16
CA ARG A 43 -14.11 -25.57 0.64
C ARG A 43 -13.04 -25.53 1.73
N GLU A 44 -11.95 -24.78 1.51
CA GLU A 44 -10.89 -24.60 2.51
C GLU A 44 -11.46 -23.98 3.81
N ASP A 45 -12.23 -22.88 3.69
CA ASP A 45 -12.83 -22.22 4.83
C ASP A 45 -13.83 -23.12 5.58
N TYR A 46 -14.59 -23.92 4.85
CA TYR A 46 -15.52 -24.85 5.48
C TYR A 46 -14.80 -25.94 6.28
N CYS A 47 -13.70 -26.48 5.76
CA CYS A 47 -12.88 -27.47 6.47
C CYS A 47 -12.26 -26.91 7.74
N LEU A 48 -11.87 -25.63 7.73
CA LEU A 48 -11.14 -24.96 8.81
C LEU A 48 -12.05 -24.16 9.75
N ARG A 49 -13.38 -24.16 9.56
CA ARG A 49 -14.33 -23.28 10.27
C ARG A 49 -14.37 -23.45 11.80
N HIS A 50 -13.93 -24.57 12.31
CA HIS A 50 -13.90 -24.88 13.74
C HIS A 50 -12.50 -24.79 14.35
N GLU A 51 -11.50 -24.53 13.55
CA GLU A 51 -10.15 -24.36 14.01
C GLU A 51 -9.92 -22.93 14.53
N ILE A 52 -9.18 -22.81 15.60
CA ILE A 52 -8.67 -21.51 16.07
C ILE A 52 -7.44 -21.20 15.21
N PRO A 53 -7.49 -20.19 14.33
CA PRO A 53 -6.37 -19.90 13.47
C PRO A 53 -5.19 -19.35 14.30
N PHE A 54 -3.99 -19.78 13.97
CA PHE A 54 -2.78 -19.12 14.48
C PHE A 54 -2.71 -17.67 13.98
N PRO A 55 -2.01 -16.79 14.71
CA PRO A 55 -1.71 -15.46 14.19
C PRO A 55 -1.06 -15.56 12.81
N HIS A 56 -1.49 -14.69 11.91
CA HIS A 56 -1.01 -14.65 10.52
C HIS A 56 -1.30 -15.93 9.70
N PHE A 57 -2.31 -16.70 10.07
CA PHE A 57 -2.69 -17.89 9.32
C PHE A 57 -3.05 -17.54 7.88
N ASN A 58 -2.50 -18.29 6.93
CA ASN A 58 -2.55 -18.03 5.50
C ASN A 58 -3.35 -19.12 4.78
N ARG A 59 -4.40 -18.73 4.07
CA ARG A 59 -5.22 -19.63 3.26
C ARG A 59 -4.48 -19.98 1.98
N LEU A 60 -4.26 -21.27 1.70
CA LEU A 60 -3.40 -21.73 0.60
C LEU A 60 -4.18 -22.11 -0.65
N ALA A 61 -5.45 -22.49 -0.52
CA ALA A 61 -6.24 -22.95 -1.66
C ALA A 61 -6.46 -21.86 -2.72
N GLY A 62 -6.39 -22.23 -3.99
CA GLY A 62 -6.62 -21.31 -5.12
C GLY A 62 -5.51 -20.29 -5.38
N ARG A 63 -4.29 -20.54 -4.93
CA ARG A 63 -3.10 -19.68 -5.10
C ARG A 63 -2.07 -20.32 -6.04
N PRO A 64 -1.20 -19.52 -6.70
CA PRO A 64 -1.27 -18.05 -6.83
C PRO A 64 -2.35 -17.63 -7.84
N ILE A 65 -2.98 -16.43 -7.66
CA ILE A 65 -3.95 -15.91 -8.61
C ILE A 65 -3.51 -14.61 -9.29
N LYS A 66 -2.90 -13.70 -8.55
CA LYS A 66 -2.28 -12.46 -9.07
C LYS A 66 -0.80 -12.42 -8.67
N PRO A 67 0.07 -13.26 -9.24
CA PRO A 67 1.50 -13.18 -8.96
C PRO A 67 2.09 -11.90 -9.53
N SER A 68 3.06 -11.31 -8.82
CA SER A 68 3.83 -10.19 -9.33
C SER A 68 4.80 -10.63 -10.43
N PRO A 69 5.36 -9.71 -11.23
CA PRO A 69 6.41 -10.07 -12.20
C PRO A 69 7.68 -10.62 -11.54
N LEU A 70 7.87 -10.39 -10.25
CA LEU A 70 9.01 -10.88 -9.48
C LEU A 70 8.74 -12.21 -8.76
N TYR A 71 7.53 -12.75 -8.83
CA TYR A 71 7.08 -13.88 -8.02
C TYR A 71 8.05 -15.08 -8.06
N GLU A 72 8.34 -15.59 -9.24
CA GLU A 72 9.22 -16.77 -9.40
C GLU A 72 10.67 -16.46 -9.00
N ARG A 73 11.16 -15.25 -9.29
CA ARG A 73 12.51 -14.80 -8.89
C ARG A 73 12.64 -14.73 -7.36
N LEU A 74 11.68 -14.16 -6.67
CA LEU A 74 11.70 -14.03 -5.22
C LEU A 74 11.43 -15.38 -4.54
N LYS A 75 10.58 -16.21 -5.13
CA LYS A 75 10.33 -17.58 -4.67
C LYS A 75 11.61 -18.40 -4.69
N ALA A 76 12.38 -18.33 -5.76
CA ALA A 76 13.68 -18.99 -5.87
C ALA A 76 14.71 -18.50 -4.83
N LYS A 77 14.52 -17.29 -4.28
CA LYS A 77 15.33 -16.68 -3.21
C LYS A 77 14.80 -16.95 -1.79
N GLY A 78 13.76 -17.77 -1.66
CA GLY A 78 13.22 -18.17 -0.37
C GLY A 78 12.04 -17.34 0.11
N ALA A 79 11.40 -16.54 -0.73
CA ALA A 79 10.22 -15.76 -0.33
C ALA A 79 9.07 -16.65 0.13
N VAL A 80 8.57 -16.42 1.33
CA VAL A 80 7.32 -16.98 1.83
C VAL A 80 6.22 -15.95 1.61
N TYR A 81 5.15 -16.37 0.94
CA TYR A 81 4.11 -15.46 0.46
C TYR A 81 2.83 -15.49 1.29
N GLU A 82 2.16 -14.36 1.35
CA GLU A 82 0.76 -14.26 1.75
C GLU A 82 -0.11 -13.79 0.59
N GLU A 83 -1.39 -14.16 0.63
CA GLU A 83 -2.39 -13.61 -0.28
C GLU A 83 -2.99 -12.33 0.31
N VAL A 84 -2.98 -11.26 -0.47
CA VAL A 84 -3.61 -9.99 -0.13
C VAL A 84 -4.53 -9.59 -1.28
N TYR A 85 -5.82 -9.90 -1.15
CA TYR A 85 -6.85 -9.61 -2.16
C TYR A 85 -6.45 -10.09 -3.57
N GLY A 86 -6.06 -11.37 -3.62
CA GLY A 86 -5.60 -12.06 -4.82
C GLY A 86 -4.14 -11.85 -5.16
N HIS A 87 -3.49 -10.81 -4.66
CA HIS A 87 -2.07 -10.57 -4.90
C HIS A 87 -1.18 -11.43 -4.00
N GLU A 88 -0.10 -11.95 -4.58
CA GLU A 88 0.97 -12.62 -3.86
C GLU A 88 1.97 -11.57 -3.34
N ARG A 89 2.13 -11.50 -2.03
CA ARG A 89 3.05 -10.55 -1.38
C ARG A 89 4.08 -11.29 -0.52
N PRO A 90 5.40 -11.06 -0.70
CA PRO A 90 6.40 -11.63 0.18
C PRO A 90 6.20 -11.17 1.62
N ARG A 91 6.15 -12.11 2.56
CA ARG A 91 6.04 -11.82 4.01
C ARG A 91 7.42 -11.70 4.64
N TRP A 92 8.28 -12.66 4.35
CA TRP A 92 9.63 -12.81 4.83
C TRP A 92 10.39 -13.77 3.92
N PHE A 93 11.72 -13.87 4.08
CA PHE A 93 12.56 -14.74 3.25
C PHE A 93 13.23 -15.81 4.10
N ALA A 94 12.95 -17.07 3.77
CA ALA A 94 13.64 -18.22 4.34
C ALA A 94 15.10 -18.22 3.88
N ARG A 95 15.99 -18.45 4.84
CA ARG A 95 17.44 -18.51 4.62
C ARG A 95 17.95 -19.88 5.02
N GLU A 96 19.25 -20.09 4.84
CA GLU A 96 19.92 -21.34 5.16
C GLU A 96 19.48 -21.91 6.53
N GLY A 97 19.13 -23.19 6.53
CA GLY A 97 18.64 -23.91 7.70
C GLY A 97 17.13 -23.77 7.99
N LEU A 98 16.38 -22.99 7.20
CA LEU A 98 14.94 -22.83 7.37
C LEU A 98 14.18 -23.13 6.06
N GLU A 99 13.22 -24.04 6.13
CA GLU A 99 12.37 -24.36 4.98
C GLU A 99 11.49 -23.17 4.57
N GLN A 100 11.26 -23.04 3.27
CA GLN A 100 10.41 -22.01 2.66
C GLN A 100 8.92 -22.35 2.84
N ARG A 101 8.41 -22.16 4.05
CA ARG A 101 7.00 -22.39 4.40
C ARG A 101 6.57 -21.53 5.57
N ASP A 102 5.27 -21.41 5.78
CA ASP A 102 4.76 -20.74 6.98
C ASP A 102 5.11 -21.54 8.26
N TYR A 103 5.46 -20.81 9.32
CA TYR A 103 5.68 -21.31 10.66
C TYR A 103 4.73 -20.63 11.63
N TYR A 104 3.68 -21.35 11.97
CA TYR A 104 2.65 -20.85 12.87
C TYR A 104 2.99 -21.14 14.33
N SER A 105 2.78 -20.16 15.20
CA SER A 105 3.00 -20.30 16.63
C SER A 105 2.22 -19.24 17.39
N PHE A 106 1.72 -19.58 18.58
CA PHE A 106 1.23 -18.60 19.56
C PHE A 106 2.37 -17.99 20.41
N ALA A 107 3.57 -18.57 20.33
CA ALA A 107 4.80 -18.02 20.88
C ALA A 107 5.63 -17.35 19.76
N ARG A 108 6.92 -17.12 20.00
CA ARG A 108 7.85 -16.57 19.00
C ARG A 108 7.99 -17.54 17.81
N PRO A 109 7.56 -17.17 16.59
CA PRO A 109 7.66 -18.03 15.43
C PRO A 109 9.10 -18.04 14.86
N LYS A 110 9.44 -19.10 14.11
CA LYS A 110 10.79 -19.28 13.53
C LYS A 110 11.17 -18.19 12.51
N TRP A 111 10.21 -17.55 11.86
CA TRP A 111 10.49 -16.47 10.92
C TRP A 111 10.98 -15.18 11.60
N PHE A 112 10.81 -15.04 12.92
CA PHE A 112 11.15 -13.81 13.64
C PHE A 112 12.63 -13.42 13.47
N ASP A 113 13.55 -14.38 13.55
CA ASP A 113 14.98 -14.12 13.40
C ASP A 113 15.33 -13.74 11.95
N MET A 114 14.57 -14.25 10.97
CA MET A 114 14.73 -13.87 9.56
C MET A 114 14.31 -12.42 9.34
N VAL A 115 13.18 -12.02 9.91
CA VAL A 115 12.70 -10.63 9.89
C VAL A 115 13.69 -9.69 10.59
N ALA A 116 14.31 -10.11 11.67
CA ALA A 116 15.37 -9.31 12.33
C ALA A 116 16.59 -9.09 11.42
N ILE A 117 17.02 -10.11 10.67
CA ILE A 117 18.11 -10.00 9.69
C ILE A 117 17.72 -9.02 8.56
N GLU A 118 16.49 -9.11 8.04
CA GLU A 118 15.98 -8.22 7.02
C GLU A 118 15.92 -6.77 7.52
N THR A 119 15.37 -6.55 8.73
CA THR A 119 15.28 -5.24 9.37
C THR A 119 16.66 -4.61 9.55
N LYS A 120 17.64 -5.39 10.02
CA LYS A 120 19.02 -4.93 10.17
C LYS A 120 19.62 -4.52 8.83
N ALA A 121 19.38 -5.30 7.76
CA ALA A 121 19.91 -4.97 6.43
C ALA A 121 19.33 -3.65 5.91
N VAL A 122 18.02 -3.40 6.07
CA VAL A 122 17.40 -2.13 5.66
C VAL A 122 17.99 -0.95 6.43
N ARG A 123 18.31 -1.10 7.71
CA ARG A 123 18.87 -0.02 8.55
C ARG A 123 20.34 0.25 8.33
N GLU A 124 21.13 -0.78 8.13
CA GLU A 124 22.59 -0.68 8.12
C GLU A 124 23.18 -0.68 6.69
N SER A 125 22.41 -1.16 5.71
CA SER A 125 22.87 -1.32 4.32
C SER A 125 21.79 -0.91 3.34
N ALA A 126 21.04 -1.89 2.81
CA ALA A 126 19.89 -1.67 1.93
C ALA A 126 18.96 -2.89 1.92
N GLY A 127 17.68 -2.63 1.72
CA GLY A 127 16.67 -3.65 1.45
C GLY A 127 15.87 -3.32 0.20
N ILE A 128 15.44 -4.35 -0.52
CA ILE A 128 14.53 -4.25 -1.67
C ILE A 128 13.29 -5.08 -1.42
N MET A 129 12.11 -4.53 -1.72
CA MET A 129 10.84 -5.21 -1.54
C MET A 129 9.95 -5.02 -2.76
N ASP A 130 9.29 -6.09 -3.17
CA ASP A 130 8.21 -6.05 -4.15
C ASP A 130 6.93 -5.48 -3.50
N ILE A 131 6.53 -4.32 -3.97
CA ILE A 131 5.29 -3.63 -3.55
C ILE A 131 4.24 -3.62 -4.66
N SER A 132 4.34 -4.52 -5.63
CA SER A 132 3.41 -4.60 -6.76
C SER A 132 1.97 -4.91 -6.36
N ALA A 133 1.74 -5.42 -5.14
CA ALA A 133 0.42 -5.65 -4.60
C ALA A 133 -0.37 -4.36 -4.28
N PHE A 134 0.30 -3.20 -4.14
CA PHE A 134 -0.41 -1.94 -3.95
C PHE A 134 -1.27 -1.60 -5.17
N SER A 135 -2.43 -1.00 -4.91
CA SER A 135 -3.31 -0.51 -5.97
C SER A 135 -2.76 0.75 -6.61
N LYS A 136 -2.94 0.87 -7.90
CA LYS A 136 -2.42 1.95 -8.74
C LYS A 136 -3.55 2.49 -9.60
N ILE A 137 -4.05 3.66 -9.23
CA ILE A 137 -5.16 4.31 -9.90
C ILE A 137 -4.67 5.59 -10.55
N GLU A 138 -4.96 5.78 -11.82
CA GLU A 138 -4.71 7.02 -12.54
C GLU A 138 -5.99 7.84 -12.60
N VAL A 139 -5.88 9.14 -12.33
CA VAL A 139 -6.94 10.11 -12.55
C VAL A 139 -6.42 11.17 -13.50
N ARG A 140 -7.05 11.30 -14.67
CA ARG A 140 -6.60 12.22 -15.72
C ARG A 140 -7.74 13.01 -16.35
N GLY A 141 -7.44 14.18 -16.81
CA GLY A 141 -8.36 15.08 -17.51
C GLY A 141 -8.27 16.51 -17.02
N PRO A 142 -8.86 17.46 -17.74
CA PRO A 142 -8.73 18.89 -17.44
C PRO A 142 -9.22 19.26 -16.02
N ASP A 143 -10.16 18.51 -15.48
CA ASP A 143 -10.73 18.77 -14.16
C ASP A 143 -10.15 17.87 -13.06
N ALA A 144 -9.15 17.00 -13.37
CA ALA A 144 -8.59 16.04 -12.44
C ALA A 144 -8.03 16.69 -11.16
N TYR A 145 -7.36 17.84 -11.29
CA TYR A 145 -6.89 18.62 -10.13
C TYR A 145 -8.04 19.05 -9.23
N ALA A 146 -9.03 19.76 -9.78
CA ALA A 146 -10.15 20.29 -9.02
C ALA A 146 -10.99 19.18 -8.37
N PHE A 147 -11.18 18.08 -9.09
CA PHE A 147 -11.87 16.89 -8.61
C PHE A 147 -11.17 16.30 -7.38
N LEU A 148 -9.88 16.00 -7.48
CA LEU A 148 -9.10 15.43 -6.38
C LEU A 148 -8.91 16.39 -5.22
N ASP A 149 -8.71 17.70 -5.50
CA ASP A 149 -8.54 18.72 -4.45
C ASP A 149 -9.80 18.86 -3.59
N ARG A 150 -10.97 18.76 -4.20
CA ARG A 150 -12.27 18.77 -3.51
C ARG A 150 -12.45 17.53 -2.59
N LEU A 151 -11.88 16.39 -2.95
CA LEU A 151 -12.06 15.15 -2.18
C LEU A 151 -11.04 14.98 -1.05
N THR A 152 -9.91 15.66 -1.11
CA THR A 152 -8.78 15.39 -0.22
C THR A 152 -8.53 16.52 0.77
N PRO A 153 -8.27 16.23 2.05
CA PRO A 153 -8.00 17.25 3.06
C PRO A 153 -6.60 17.88 2.95
N ASN A 154 -5.66 17.26 2.26
CA ASN A 154 -4.33 17.83 2.04
C ASN A 154 -4.29 18.68 0.77
N ARG A 155 -3.31 19.56 0.66
CA ARG A 155 -3.04 20.28 -0.60
C ARG A 155 -2.37 19.35 -1.59
N LEU A 156 -2.94 19.31 -2.78
CA LEU A 156 -2.34 18.58 -3.89
C LEU A 156 -1.07 19.28 -4.40
N PRO A 157 -0.12 18.51 -4.97
CA PRO A 157 1.07 19.08 -5.59
C PRO A 157 0.69 20.06 -6.72
N GLN A 158 1.29 21.27 -6.67
CA GLN A 158 1.03 22.32 -7.65
C GLN A 158 1.79 22.11 -8.97
N LYS A 159 2.87 21.33 -8.94
CA LYS A 159 3.74 21.08 -10.08
C LYS A 159 3.86 19.58 -10.35
N PRO A 160 4.03 19.17 -11.62
CA PRO A 160 4.42 17.80 -11.95
C PRO A 160 5.65 17.36 -11.15
N GLY A 161 5.70 16.09 -10.79
CA GLY A 161 6.73 15.51 -9.94
C GLY A 161 6.49 15.71 -8.44
N GLY A 162 5.50 16.45 -8.01
CA GLY A 162 5.17 16.57 -6.58
C GLY A 162 4.39 15.36 -6.07
N ILE A 163 4.61 15.03 -4.79
CA ILE A 163 3.92 13.93 -4.07
C ILE A 163 3.25 14.51 -2.82
N CYS A 164 2.05 14.03 -2.51
CA CYS A 164 1.44 14.25 -1.21
C CYS A 164 0.80 12.97 -0.66
N LEU A 165 0.86 12.82 0.65
CA LEU A 165 0.07 11.83 1.38
C LEU A 165 -1.22 12.50 1.85
N THR A 166 -2.36 11.85 1.64
CA THR A 166 -3.66 12.38 2.01
C THR A 166 -4.66 11.25 2.33
N HIS A 167 -5.86 11.62 2.71
CA HIS A 167 -6.92 10.69 3.08
C HIS A 167 -8.18 11.00 2.29
N LEU A 168 -8.96 9.97 2.01
CA LEU A 168 -10.34 10.11 1.54
C LEU A 168 -11.27 9.86 2.71
N LEU A 169 -12.33 10.64 2.80
CA LEU A 169 -13.27 10.59 3.91
C LEU A 169 -14.64 10.09 3.42
N ASN A 170 -15.39 9.47 4.31
CA ASN A 170 -16.81 9.20 4.09
C ASN A 170 -17.68 10.39 4.56
N ARG A 171 -19.00 10.27 4.36
CA ARG A 171 -19.98 11.30 4.76
C ARG A 171 -20.01 11.60 6.27
N ARG A 172 -19.45 10.72 7.10
CA ARG A 172 -19.31 10.90 8.55
C ARG A 172 -17.97 11.52 8.95
N GLY A 173 -17.12 11.93 7.99
CA GLY A 173 -15.78 12.47 8.23
C GLY A 173 -14.76 11.43 8.70
N ARG A 174 -15.07 10.14 8.57
CA ARG A 174 -14.18 9.04 8.93
C ARG A 174 -13.33 8.60 7.74
N ILE A 175 -12.16 8.01 8.01
CA ILE A 175 -11.18 7.65 6.99
C ILE A 175 -11.66 6.47 6.14
N GLU A 176 -11.83 6.68 4.84
CA GLU A 176 -12.12 5.62 3.88
C GLU A 176 -10.85 4.98 3.31
N ALA A 177 -9.85 5.78 2.99
CA ALA A 177 -8.55 5.30 2.52
C ALA A 177 -7.47 6.34 2.77
N GLU A 178 -6.24 5.87 3.03
CA GLU A 178 -5.03 6.68 2.89
C GLU A 178 -4.49 6.49 1.48
N VAL A 179 -4.10 7.57 0.83
CA VAL A 179 -3.60 7.57 -0.55
C VAL A 179 -2.37 8.45 -0.67
N THR A 180 -1.36 7.92 -1.35
CA THR A 180 -0.27 8.73 -1.90
C THR A 180 -0.70 9.22 -3.27
N ILE A 181 -0.66 10.54 -3.50
CA ILE A 181 -0.99 11.16 -4.78
C ILE A 181 0.27 11.77 -5.37
N VAL A 182 0.60 11.35 -6.58
CA VAL A 182 1.71 11.87 -7.38
C VAL A 182 1.14 12.62 -8.58
N ARG A 183 1.55 13.86 -8.80
CA ARG A 183 1.19 14.61 -10.02
C ARG A 183 2.18 14.27 -11.11
N LEU A 184 1.78 13.45 -12.08
CA LEU A 184 2.67 13.01 -13.17
C LEU A 184 2.81 14.07 -14.27
N SER A 185 1.71 14.78 -14.59
CA SER A 185 1.69 15.89 -15.55
C SER A 185 0.72 16.98 -15.09
N GLN A 186 0.43 17.96 -15.95
CA GLN A 186 -0.52 19.02 -15.65
C GLN A 186 -1.89 18.46 -15.24
N ASP A 187 -2.38 17.45 -15.97
CA ASP A 187 -3.74 16.93 -15.89
C ASP A 187 -3.77 15.41 -15.55
N GLN A 188 -2.67 14.86 -15.03
CA GLN A 188 -2.54 13.44 -14.74
C GLN A 188 -2.00 13.21 -13.33
N PHE A 189 -2.77 12.46 -12.54
CA PHE A 189 -2.46 12.11 -11.17
C PHE A 189 -2.43 10.60 -11.01
N TYR A 190 -1.48 10.12 -10.25
CA TYR A 190 -1.30 8.72 -9.95
C TYR A 190 -1.47 8.49 -8.45
N LEU A 191 -2.41 7.64 -8.10
CA LEU A 191 -2.82 7.35 -6.73
C LEU A 191 -2.35 5.95 -6.36
N VAL A 192 -1.65 5.84 -5.23
CA VAL A 192 -1.22 4.56 -4.66
C VAL A 192 -1.89 4.35 -3.32
N CYS A 193 -2.47 3.18 -3.12
CA CYS A 193 -3.04 2.78 -1.84
C CYS A 193 -2.87 1.27 -1.61
N ALA A 194 -3.14 0.80 -0.39
CA ALA A 194 -3.10 -0.64 -0.10
C ALA A 194 -4.12 -1.41 -0.96
N ALA A 195 -3.77 -2.61 -1.41
CA ALA A 195 -4.61 -3.49 -2.25
C ALA A 195 -6.05 -3.67 -1.71
N PHE A 196 -6.19 -3.64 -0.40
CA PHE A 196 -7.46 -3.69 0.31
C PHE A 196 -8.47 -2.62 -0.13
N PHE A 197 -7.98 -1.46 -0.55
CA PHE A 197 -8.83 -0.33 -0.90
C PHE A 197 -9.13 -0.22 -2.41
N GLU A 198 -8.55 -1.06 -3.27
CA GLU A 198 -8.61 -0.89 -4.72
C GLU A 198 -10.02 -0.61 -5.23
N GLN A 199 -10.94 -1.55 -5.08
CA GLN A 199 -12.30 -1.39 -5.59
C GLN A 199 -13.06 -0.27 -4.89
N ARG A 200 -12.89 -0.14 -3.57
CA ARG A 200 -13.53 0.92 -2.78
C ARG A 200 -13.04 2.31 -3.18
N LEU A 201 -11.75 2.45 -3.49
CA LEU A 201 -11.19 3.70 -3.98
C LEU A 201 -11.78 4.07 -5.34
N ILE A 202 -11.84 3.12 -6.26
CA ILE A 202 -12.46 3.31 -7.58
C ILE A 202 -13.92 3.72 -7.43
N ASP A 203 -14.69 2.99 -6.63
CA ASP A 203 -16.10 3.30 -6.35
C ASP A 203 -16.24 4.69 -5.72
N HIS A 204 -15.42 5.01 -4.71
CA HIS A 204 -15.46 6.30 -4.03
C HIS A 204 -15.19 7.45 -5.00
N LEU A 205 -14.18 7.34 -5.83
CA LEU A 205 -13.86 8.34 -6.86
C LEU A 205 -15.01 8.45 -7.88
N THR A 206 -15.47 7.31 -8.41
CA THR A 206 -16.52 7.27 -9.44
C THR A 206 -17.84 7.90 -8.95
N PHE A 207 -18.28 7.51 -7.73
CA PHE A 207 -19.53 8.05 -7.16
C PHE A 207 -19.39 9.49 -6.65
N SER A 208 -18.17 10.00 -6.52
CA SER A 208 -17.91 11.38 -6.11
C SER A 208 -17.86 12.37 -7.27
N THR A 209 -17.91 11.91 -8.52
CA THR A 209 -17.94 12.81 -9.69
C THR A 209 -19.24 13.60 -9.72
N ARG A 210 -19.15 14.89 -10.10
CA ARG A 210 -20.28 15.83 -10.23
C ARG A 210 -20.33 16.44 -11.63
N GLY A 211 -19.85 15.67 -12.64
CA GLY A 211 -19.72 16.13 -14.01
C GLY A 211 -18.33 16.67 -14.38
N GLU A 212 -17.35 16.53 -13.46
CA GLU A 212 -15.95 16.85 -13.79
C GLU A 212 -15.44 15.94 -14.92
N LYS A 213 -14.68 16.52 -15.84
CA LYS A 213 -13.99 15.82 -16.93
C LYS A 213 -12.70 15.20 -16.38
N ALA A 214 -12.88 14.14 -15.58
CA ALA A 214 -11.81 13.37 -14.96
C ALA A 214 -12.06 11.87 -15.19
N GLU A 215 -11.17 11.20 -15.89
CA GLU A 215 -11.20 9.75 -16.14
C GLU A 215 -10.47 9.03 -15.03
N ILE A 216 -11.04 7.95 -14.50
CA ILE A 216 -10.47 7.11 -13.45
C ILE A 216 -10.08 5.77 -14.08
N ILE A 217 -8.79 5.43 -14.04
CA ILE A 217 -8.25 4.25 -14.71
C ILE A 217 -7.52 3.37 -13.69
N ASN A 218 -7.88 2.10 -13.62
CA ASN A 218 -7.15 1.13 -12.80
C ASN A 218 -5.92 0.61 -13.55
N ARG A 219 -4.73 0.95 -13.07
CA ARG A 219 -3.42 0.50 -13.59
C ARG A 219 -2.82 -0.66 -12.79
N SER A 220 -3.49 -1.18 -11.78
CA SER A 220 -2.92 -2.16 -10.84
C SER A 220 -2.43 -3.45 -11.53
N ASN A 221 -3.06 -3.85 -12.63
CA ASN A 221 -2.67 -5.02 -13.39
C ASN A 221 -1.62 -4.72 -14.49
N GLU A 222 -1.44 -3.46 -14.88
CA GLU A 222 -0.53 -3.04 -15.94
C GLU A 222 0.83 -2.60 -15.39
N TRP A 223 0.82 -2.02 -14.19
CA TRP A 223 2.01 -1.49 -13.53
C TRP A 223 2.40 -2.35 -12.33
N ALA A 224 3.69 -2.42 -12.10
CA ALA A 224 4.29 -3.02 -10.92
C ALA A 224 5.13 -1.97 -10.18
N ALA A 225 5.54 -2.29 -8.98
CA ALA A 225 6.39 -1.41 -8.20
C ALA A 225 7.30 -2.19 -7.26
N LEU A 226 8.48 -1.65 -7.02
CA LEU A 226 9.39 -2.11 -5.98
C LEU A 226 9.89 -0.91 -5.17
N THR A 227 10.33 -1.17 -3.96
CA THR A 227 10.98 -0.14 -3.13
C THR A 227 12.37 -0.58 -2.74
N ILE A 228 13.32 0.38 -2.78
CA ILE A 228 14.68 0.20 -2.26
C ILE A 228 14.90 1.18 -1.12
N ASN A 229 15.32 0.68 0.05
CA ASN A 229 15.42 1.47 1.27
C ASN A 229 16.73 1.17 2.00
N GLY A 230 17.24 2.14 2.71
CA GLY A 230 18.45 2.03 3.53
C GLY A 230 19.56 2.99 3.11
N PRO A 231 20.61 3.15 3.93
CA PRO A 231 21.68 4.11 3.69
C PRO A 231 22.37 3.93 2.33
N ASN A 232 22.55 2.69 1.86
CA ASN A 232 23.22 2.41 0.58
C ASN A 232 22.24 2.46 -0.63
N SER A 233 20.95 2.73 -0.42
CA SER A 233 19.94 2.73 -1.50
C SER A 233 20.27 3.72 -2.63
N ARG A 234 20.82 4.90 -2.29
CA ARG A 234 21.26 5.89 -3.27
C ARG A 234 22.41 5.40 -4.13
N ASP A 235 23.41 4.84 -3.51
CA ASP A 235 24.62 4.38 -4.20
C ASP A 235 24.28 3.21 -5.14
N ILE A 236 23.41 2.31 -4.70
CA ILE A 236 22.91 1.21 -5.54
C ILE A 236 22.13 1.76 -6.73
N LEU A 237 21.18 2.66 -6.51
CA LEU A 237 20.36 3.23 -7.58
C LEU A 237 21.19 4.04 -8.57
N ALA A 238 22.21 4.80 -8.10
CA ALA A 238 23.10 5.59 -8.91
C ALA A 238 23.93 4.76 -9.91
N THR A 239 24.16 3.48 -9.64
CA THR A 239 24.85 2.59 -10.61
C THR A 239 23.94 2.12 -11.73
N CYS A 240 22.64 2.34 -11.64
CA CYS A 240 21.64 1.84 -12.58
C CYS A 240 21.00 2.94 -13.42
N THR A 241 21.32 4.23 -13.15
CA THR A 241 20.72 5.39 -13.82
C THR A 241 21.72 6.54 -13.90
N ASP A 242 21.60 7.37 -14.94
CA ASP A 242 22.34 8.61 -15.08
C ASP A 242 21.65 9.81 -14.38
N ALA A 243 20.49 9.59 -13.76
CA ALA A 243 19.75 10.64 -13.07
C ALA A 243 20.51 11.12 -11.82
N ALA A 244 20.50 12.42 -11.58
CA ALA A 244 21.05 13.00 -10.36
C ALA A 244 20.16 12.66 -9.15
N LEU A 245 20.70 11.92 -8.19
CA LEU A 245 19.97 11.41 -7.03
C LEU A 245 20.29 12.15 -5.71
N ASP A 246 21.06 13.23 -5.77
CA ASP A 246 21.37 14.06 -4.60
C ASP A 246 20.13 14.78 -4.07
N ASN A 247 20.25 15.39 -2.88
CA ASN A 247 19.12 16.02 -2.20
C ASN A 247 18.58 17.27 -2.90
N ALA A 248 19.41 17.97 -3.66
CA ALA A 248 18.99 19.18 -4.38
C ALA A 248 18.25 18.82 -5.68
N SER A 249 18.79 17.85 -6.42
CA SER A 249 18.25 17.42 -7.70
C SER A 249 17.01 16.54 -7.56
N PHE A 250 16.98 15.66 -6.56
CA PHE A 250 15.86 14.78 -6.29
C PHE A 250 15.37 14.96 -4.84
N ARG A 251 14.44 15.89 -4.63
CA ARG A 251 13.94 16.25 -3.30
C ARG A 251 13.08 15.17 -2.69
N TRP A 252 13.05 15.09 -1.36
CA TRP A 252 12.09 14.27 -0.63
C TRP A 252 10.64 14.65 -0.99
N MET A 253 9.76 13.66 -1.10
CA MET A 253 8.37 13.79 -1.59
C MET A 253 8.31 14.38 -3.00
N SER A 254 9.20 13.93 -3.87
CA SER A 254 9.13 14.22 -5.30
C SER A 254 9.29 12.96 -6.15
N ALA A 255 8.78 13.03 -7.36
CA ALA A 255 8.80 11.98 -8.37
C ALA A 255 9.52 12.47 -9.62
N GLN A 256 10.32 11.62 -10.24
CA GLN A 256 10.98 11.86 -11.51
C GLN A 256 10.93 10.61 -12.39
N GLN A 257 10.89 10.79 -13.69
CA GLN A 257 11.20 9.72 -14.62
C GLN A 257 12.71 9.52 -14.68
N ILE A 258 13.15 8.28 -14.51
CA ILE A 258 14.54 7.88 -14.62
C ILE A 258 14.65 6.64 -15.51
N THR A 259 15.78 6.46 -16.16
CA THR A 259 16.05 5.26 -16.96
C THR A 259 16.84 4.27 -16.13
N ILE A 260 16.32 3.04 -15.99
CA ILE A 260 17.02 1.92 -15.35
C ILE A 260 16.98 0.73 -16.31
N ALA A 261 18.12 0.08 -16.57
CA ALA A 261 18.23 -1.04 -17.50
C ALA A 261 17.62 -0.75 -18.89
N GLY A 262 17.74 0.49 -19.39
CA GLY A 262 17.19 0.91 -20.67
C GLY A 262 15.67 1.22 -20.67
N HIS A 263 14.99 1.10 -19.52
CA HIS A 263 13.55 1.34 -19.39
C HIS A 263 13.25 2.62 -18.61
N SER A 264 12.31 3.44 -19.12
CA SER A 264 11.84 4.64 -18.41
C SER A 264 10.87 4.23 -17.29
N MET A 265 11.23 4.57 -16.06
CA MET A 265 10.46 4.26 -14.86
C MET A 265 10.19 5.54 -14.05
N TRP A 266 9.10 5.59 -13.33
CA TRP A 266 8.88 6.61 -12.32
C TRP A 266 9.57 6.23 -11.02
N ALA A 267 10.44 7.10 -10.52
CA ALA A 267 11.04 6.97 -9.21
C ALA A 267 10.42 8.01 -8.25
N PHE A 268 9.94 7.56 -7.10
CA PHE A 268 9.34 8.39 -6.06
C PHE A 268 10.28 8.40 -4.86
N ARG A 269 10.84 9.56 -4.53
CA ARG A 269 11.70 9.68 -3.35
C ARG A 269 10.86 9.77 -2.08
N MET A 270 10.47 8.61 -1.60
CA MET A 270 9.72 8.40 -0.37
C MET A 270 10.04 7.02 0.19
N SER A 271 9.70 6.77 1.45
CA SER A 271 9.93 5.50 2.10
C SER A 271 8.98 5.29 3.26
N TYR A 272 8.25 4.19 3.21
CA TYR A 272 7.41 3.75 4.33
C TYR A 272 8.23 3.02 5.41
N ALA A 273 9.43 2.54 5.09
CA ALA A 273 10.37 2.00 6.07
C ALA A 273 11.01 3.08 6.96
N GLY A 274 10.86 4.37 6.59
CA GLY A 274 11.42 5.50 7.34
C GLY A 274 12.93 5.65 7.21
N GLU A 275 13.56 4.97 6.28
CA GLU A 275 14.96 5.10 5.88
C GLU A 275 15.05 5.84 4.53
N LEU A 276 16.26 6.25 4.12
CA LEU A 276 16.47 6.77 2.76
C LEU A 276 15.96 5.75 1.73
N GLY A 277 15.20 6.18 0.73
CA GLY A 277 14.70 5.23 -0.25
C GLY A 277 13.93 5.83 -1.41
N TRP A 278 13.65 4.97 -2.37
CA TRP A 278 12.84 5.23 -3.54
C TRP A 278 11.86 4.09 -3.80
N GLU A 279 10.69 4.45 -4.28
CA GLU A 279 9.78 3.51 -4.92
C GLU A 279 9.92 3.66 -6.43
N ILE A 280 10.06 2.55 -7.14
CA ILE A 280 10.20 2.51 -8.60
C ILE A 280 8.92 1.91 -9.17
N HIS A 281 8.19 2.69 -9.95
CA HIS A 281 6.90 2.34 -10.52
C HIS A 281 6.95 2.37 -12.04
N GLY A 282 6.27 1.43 -12.70
CA GLY A 282 6.18 1.43 -14.17
C GLY A 282 5.59 0.15 -14.74
N PRO A 283 5.68 -0.01 -16.07
CA PRO A 283 5.13 -1.18 -16.77
C PRO A 283 5.65 -2.48 -16.16
N ARG A 284 4.71 -3.39 -15.98
CA ARG A 284 4.91 -4.67 -15.29
C ARG A 284 6.00 -5.53 -15.94
N GLU A 285 6.06 -5.52 -17.26
CA GLU A 285 6.99 -6.31 -18.08
C GLU A 285 8.46 -5.92 -17.87
N HIS A 286 8.73 -4.69 -17.41
CA HIS A 286 10.11 -4.22 -17.20
C HIS A 286 10.63 -4.50 -15.78
N MET A 287 9.76 -4.82 -14.84
CA MET A 287 10.11 -4.84 -13.41
C MET A 287 11.18 -5.88 -13.06
N LEU A 288 11.20 -7.03 -13.76
CA LEU A 288 12.24 -8.03 -13.52
C LEU A 288 13.64 -7.53 -13.92
N ALA A 289 13.75 -6.86 -15.08
CA ALA A 289 15.01 -6.27 -15.51
C ALA A 289 15.49 -5.18 -14.55
N ILE A 290 14.57 -4.35 -14.04
CA ILE A 290 14.87 -3.33 -13.02
C ILE A 290 15.41 -3.97 -11.74
N TYR A 291 14.72 -4.98 -11.24
CA TYR A 291 15.13 -5.72 -10.05
C TYR A 291 16.52 -6.33 -10.19
N ASP A 292 16.77 -7.01 -11.31
CA ASP A 292 18.07 -7.65 -11.57
C ASP A 292 19.21 -6.62 -11.69
N ALA A 293 18.97 -5.48 -12.34
CA ALA A 293 19.95 -4.40 -12.43
C ALA A 293 20.34 -3.86 -11.05
N LEU A 294 19.38 -3.63 -10.16
CA LEU A 294 19.63 -3.20 -8.79
C LEU A 294 20.44 -4.22 -7.99
N TRP A 295 20.25 -5.52 -8.26
CA TRP A 295 20.97 -6.60 -7.58
C TRP A 295 22.42 -6.73 -8.02
N VAL A 296 22.79 -6.36 -9.25
CA VAL A 296 24.18 -6.46 -9.76
C VAL A 296 25.17 -5.73 -8.83
N THR A 297 24.86 -4.52 -8.44
CA THR A 297 25.67 -3.73 -7.49
C THR A 297 25.21 -3.91 -6.06
N GLY A 298 23.90 -4.00 -5.84
CA GLY A 298 23.30 -4.09 -4.53
C GLY A 298 23.79 -5.28 -3.71
N GLY A 299 23.99 -6.44 -4.35
CA GLY A 299 24.53 -7.61 -3.68
C GLY A 299 25.89 -7.37 -3.02
N LYS A 300 26.74 -6.54 -3.64
CA LYS A 300 28.06 -6.16 -3.10
C LYS A 300 27.97 -5.11 -1.98
N LEU A 301 26.90 -4.34 -1.95
CA LEU A 301 26.63 -3.28 -0.97
C LEU A 301 25.67 -3.73 0.15
N GLY A 302 25.48 -5.04 0.31
CA GLY A 302 24.69 -5.61 1.40
C GLY A 302 23.17 -5.57 1.18
N LEU A 303 22.70 -5.39 -0.06
CA LEU A 303 21.29 -5.46 -0.40
C LEU A 303 20.69 -6.82 0.02
N LYS A 304 19.51 -6.77 0.63
CA LYS A 304 18.71 -7.95 0.96
C LYS A 304 17.28 -7.78 0.46
N ASP A 305 16.68 -8.87 0.00
CA ASP A 305 15.23 -8.92 -0.11
C ASP A 305 14.61 -8.90 1.28
N TYR A 306 13.49 -8.18 1.43
CA TYR A 306 12.73 -8.15 2.66
C TYR A 306 11.22 -8.19 2.38
N GLY A 307 10.45 -8.62 3.37
CA GLY A 307 9.02 -8.83 3.24
C GLY A 307 8.15 -7.86 4.05
N SER A 308 6.84 -8.10 3.99
CA SER A 308 5.83 -7.25 4.64
C SER A 308 5.98 -7.23 6.17
N PHE A 309 6.49 -8.28 6.79
CA PHE A 309 6.73 -8.31 8.24
C PHE A 309 7.83 -7.33 8.65
N THR A 310 8.92 -7.30 7.88
CA THR A 310 9.99 -6.33 8.07
C THR A 310 9.51 -4.90 7.82
N MET A 311 8.77 -4.66 6.74
CA MET A 311 8.18 -3.34 6.47
C MET A 311 7.28 -2.89 7.63
N ASN A 312 6.46 -3.80 8.16
CA ASN A 312 5.57 -3.49 9.27
C ASN A 312 6.33 -3.16 10.56
N ALA A 313 7.42 -3.87 10.87
CA ALA A 313 8.28 -3.55 12.02
C ALA A 313 8.92 -2.15 11.87
N LEU A 314 9.52 -1.87 10.70
CA LEU A 314 10.19 -0.60 10.43
C LEU A 314 9.25 0.60 10.46
N ARG A 315 8.06 0.50 9.83
CA ARG A 315 7.07 1.59 9.81
C ARG A 315 6.55 1.91 11.21
N MET A 316 6.34 0.87 12.04
CA MET A 316 5.85 1.04 13.41
C MET A 316 6.83 1.81 14.28
N GLU A 317 8.14 1.55 14.17
CA GLU A 317 9.18 2.29 14.88
C GLU A 317 9.22 3.78 14.53
N LYS A 318 8.72 4.16 13.34
CA LYS A 318 8.57 5.55 12.91
C LYS A 318 7.19 6.14 13.24
N GLY A 319 6.30 5.36 13.83
CA GLY A 319 4.92 5.75 14.10
C GLY A 319 4.08 5.96 12.82
N PHE A 320 4.48 5.35 11.70
CA PHE A 320 3.69 5.42 10.46
C PHE A 320 2.51 4.46 10.56
N LYS A 321 1.35 4.97 10.20
CA LYS A 321 0.09 4.22 10.27
C LYS A 321 -0.12 3.38 9.03
N GLY A 322 -0.81 2.27 9.19
CA GLY A 322 -1.21 1.38 8.11
C GLY A 322 -2.72 1.25 8.00
N ALA A 323 -3.16 0.43 7.05
CA ALA A 323 -4.59 0.21 6.80
C ALA A 323 -5.35 -0.38 8.02
N GLY A 324 -4.65 -1.06 8.93
CA GLY A 324 -5.24 -1.61 10.16
C GLY A 324 -5.60 -0.54 11.19
N GLU A 325 -4.83 0.54 11.25
CA GLU A 325 -5.06 1.67 12.16
C GLU A 325 -5.99 2.75 11.52
N LEU A 326 -5.96 2.87 10.19
CA LEU A 326 -6.74 3.86 9.43
C LEU A 326 -8.04 3.25 8.92
N THR A 327 -8.97 2.97 9.84
CA THR A 327 -10.27 2.38 9.52
C THR A 327 -11.37 3.44 9.37
N ASN A 328 -12.52 3.05 8.81
CA ASN A 328 -13.69 3.93 8.73
C ASN A 328 -14.46 4.02 10.07
N GLU A 329 -13.81 3.65 11.17
CA GLU A 329 -14.27 3.88 12.53
C GLU A 329 -13.65 5.13 13.15
N VAL A 330 -12.52 5.62 12.58
CA VAL A 330 -11.77 6.74 13.13
C VAL A 330 -11.85 7.98 12.23
N THR A 331 -11.81 9.15 12.86
CA THR A 331 -11.68 10.45 12.21
C THR A 331 -10.21 10.84 12.05
N LEU A 332 -9.93 11.88 11.29
CA LEU A 332 -8.55 12.41 11.12
C LEU A 332 -7.90 12.83 12.44
N PRO A 333 -8.60 13.55 13.35
CA PRO A 333 -8.05 13.86 14.68
C PRO A 333 -7.77 12.62 15.52
N GLU A 334 -8.71 11.67 15.61
CA GLU A 334 -8.54 10.43 16.38
C GLU A 334 -7.39 9.58 15.85
N ALA A 335 -7.19 9.55 14.54
CA ALA A 335 -6.05 8.87 13.92
C ALA A 335 -4.71 9.62 14.10
N GLY A 336 -4.70 10.85 14.63
CA GLY A 336 -3.49 11.65 14.82
C GLY A 336 -2.81 12.07 13.50
N VAL A 337 -3.59 12.23 12.41
CA VAL A 337 -3.07 12.55 11.07
C VAL A 337 -3.33 14.00 10.64
N MET A 338 -3.64 14.88 11.57
CA MET A 338 -3.96 16.28 11.29
C MET A 338 -2.83 17.05 10.59
N ARG A 339 -1.58 16.60 10.68
CA ARG A 339 -0.46 17.19 9.92
C ARG A 339 -0.67 17.17 8.41
N PHE A 340 -1.49 16.24 7.91
CA PHE A 340 -1.85 16.09 6.50
C PHE A 340 -3.17 16.79 6.13
N VAL A 341 -3.74 17.59 7.06
CA VAL A 341 -5.02 18.27 6.86
C VAL A 341 -4.81 19.78 6.76
N LYS A 342 -5.41 20.40 5.75
CA LYS A 342 -5.36 21.84 5.51
C LYS A 342 -6.76 22.43 5.71
N MET A 343 -7.05 22.87 6.93
CA MET A 343 -8.37 23.43 7.31
C MET A 343 -8.68 24.77 6.63
N ASP A 344 -7.70 25.43 6.02
CA ASP A 344 -7.85 26.67 5.26
C ASP A 344 -8.37 26.47 3.82
N LYS A 345 -8.53 25.22 3.37
CA LYS A 345 -9.18 24.89 2.09
C LYS A 345 -10.50 24.17 2.34
N ASP A 346 -11.32 24.08 1.30
CA ASP A 346 -12.53 23.27 1.30
C ASP A 346 -12.23 21.84 0.85
N PHE A 347 -12.85 20.86 1.51
CA PHE A 347 -12.74 19.45 1.13
C PHE A 347 -13.95 18.65 1.65
N PHE A 348 -14.16 17.50 1.02
CA PHE A 348 -15.23 16.59 1.43
C PHE A 348 -14.98 16.08 2.86
N GLY A 349 -15.95 16.30 3.77
CA GLY A 349 -15.84 15.90 5.17
C GLY A 349 -15.22 16.97 6.10
N LYS A 350 -14.98 18.21 5.62
CA LYS A 350 -14.40 19.30 6.43
C LYS A 350 -15.23 19.63 7.66
N GLY A 351 -16.55 19.77 7.52
CA GLY A 351 -17.44 20.09 8.65
C GLY A 351 -17.39 19.03 9.74
N GLN A 352 -17.42 17.75 9.37
CA GLN A 352 -17.31 16.63 10.31
C GLN A 352 -15.92 16.57 10.97
N THR A 353 -14.86 16.91 10.22
CA THR A 353 -13.51 17.01 10.78
C THR A 353 -13.43 18.10 11.82
N GLN A 354 -14.01 19.28 11.57
CA GLN A 354 -14.07 20.38 12.51
C GLN A 354 -14.88 20.02 13.76
N GLU A 355 -16.05 19.41 13.59
CA GLU A 355 -16.86 18.92 14.70
C GLU A 355 -16.10 17.89 15.57
N SER A 356 -15.29 17.03 14.92
CA SER A 356 -14.46 16.05 15.64
C SER A 356 -13.34 16.70 16.46
N LEU A 357 -12.80 17.83 16.03
CA LEU A 357 -11.78 18.58 16.80
C LEU A 357 -12.34 19.22 18.07
N GLU A 358 -13.64 19.55 18.11
CA GLU A 358 -14.32 20.15 19.25
C GLU A 358 -14.67 19.11 20.34
N LYS A 359 -14.64 17.83 20.01
CA LYS A 359 -14.92 16.72 20.94
C LYS A 359 -13.62 16.25 21.62
N PRO A 360 -13.69 15.84 22.91
CA PRO A 360 -12.54 15.21 23.53
C PRO A 360 -12.20 13.93 22.77
N LEU A 361 -10.93 13.79 22.35
CA LEU A 361 -10.47 12.59 21.68
C LEU A 361 -10.40 11.45 22.69
N PRO A 362 -11.18 10.37 22.54
CA PRO A 362 -11.22 9.27 23.51
C PRO A 362 -9.91 8.46 23.54
N TRP A 363 -9.09 8.56 22.50
CA TRP A 363 -7.87 7.77 22.39
C TRP A 363 -6.75 8.53 21.67
N VAL A 364 -5.59 8.56 22.28
CA VAL A 364 -4.32 8.73 21.59
C VAL A 364 -3.81 7.31 21.36
N CYS A 365 -3.66 6.87 20.09
CA CYS A 365 -3.02 5.59 19.81
C CYS A 365 -1.59 5.67 20.36
N ALA A 366 -1.34 5.03 21.51
CA ALA A 366 0.00 4.71 21.96
C ALA A 366 0.43 3.42 21.26
N TYR A 367 1.59 3.44 20.61
CA TYR A 367 2.23 2.27 20.01
C TYR A 367 3.28 1.71 20.96
#